data_617c93a679b6b65ab695db782560bf15
#
_entry.id   617c93a679b6b65ab695db782560bf15
#
_cell.length_a   1.000
_cell.length_b   1.000
_cell.length_c   1.000
_cell.angle_alpha   90.00
_cell.angle_beta   90.00
_cell.angle_gamma   90.00
#
_symmetry.space_group_name_H-M   'P 1'
#
loop_
_entity.id
_entity.type
_entity.pdbx_description
1 polymer ?
#
loop_
_entity_poly.entity_id
_entity_poly.type
_entity_poly.pdbx_seq_one_letter_code
_entity_poly.pdbx_strand_id
1 'polypeptide(L)'
;MRHAGCLKGITTHQNSMAFIRNEIATGDMFRHVYGGITKSELDDRAAQLLSAWGYKRVADKGSGSMIYEKGNRVARLLLGALVRYFKVSVTTSVSPSDEVICEVRTESSGMSGGLIGMNQVKTEMGNLNAAFRDF
;
A
#
# COMPACT_ATOMS: atom_id res chain seq x y z
N MET A 1 -38.14 -3.54 17.90
CA MET A 1 -37.54 -3.47 17.77
C MET A 1 -36.94 -3.28 17.24
N ARG A 2 -37.03 -3.33 17.18
CA ARG A 2 -36.37 -3.25 16.68
C ARG A 2 -35.59 -3.01 16.20
N HIS A 3 -35.52 -3.00 16.28
CA HIS A 3 -34.48 -2.88 15.78
C HIS A 3 -33.71 -2.85 15.52
N ALA A 4 -33.75 -3.00 15.83
CA ALA A 4 -32.75 -3.03 15.73
C ALA A 4 -32.08 -3.25 15.28
N GLY A 5 -32.04 -3.50 15.07
CA GLY A 5 -31.05 -3.84 14.60
C GLY A 5 -30.52 -3.50 14.02
N CYS A 6 -30.77 -3.55 13.70
CA CYS A 6 -29.98 -3.32 13.07
C CYS A 6 -29.23 -2.62 13.01
N LEU A 7 -29.27 -2.39 13.26
CA LEU A 7 -28.29 -1.75 13.28
C LEU A 7 -27.29 -1.92 13.42
N LYS A 8 -27.12 -2.49 13.63
CA LYS A 8 -26.06 -2.62 13.78
C LYS A 8 -25.26 -3.02 13.18
N GLY A 9 -25.39 -3.28 13.04
CA GLY A 9 -24.50 -3.70 12.57
C GLY A 9 -24.00 -3.18 11.98
N ILE A 10 -24.23 -3.03 11.87
CA ILE A 10 -23.66 -2.53 11.31
C ILE A 10 -22.66 -2.01 11.41
N THR A 11 -22.60 -2.00 11.69
CA THR A 11 -21.71 -1.48 11.81
C THR A 11 -20.73 -1.61 12.19
N THR A 12 -20.66 -1.85 12.56
CA THR A 12 -19.69 -1.80 13.02
C THR A 12 -18.64 -2.48 12.67
N HIS A 13 -18.50 -2.98 12.47
CA HIS A 13 -17.59 -3.43 12.18
C HIS A 13 -16.81 -3.30 11.37
N GLN A 14 -17.26 -3.23 11.03
CA GLN A 14 -16.61 -2.98 10.19
C GLN A 14 -15.66 -2.13 10.28
N ASN A 15 -15.67 -1.50 11.04
CA ASN A 15 -14.63 -0.77 11.42
C ASN A 15 -13.68 -1.48 12.21
N SER A 16 -13.79 -2.73 12.37
CA SER A 16 -12.79 -3.49 12.99
C SER A 16 -11.58 -3.38 12.16
N MET A 17 -10.49 -3.04 12.74
CA MET A 17 -9.23 -2.96 12.07
C MET A 17 -8.89 -4.31 11.53
N ALA A 18 -8.69 -4.36 10.23
CA ALA A 18 -8.27 -5.59 9.59
C ALA A 18 -6.80 -5.91 9.86
N PHE A 19 -5.99 -4.88 10.12
CA PHE A 19 -4.56 -5.05 10.36
C PHE A 19 -4.29 -5.88 11.61
N ILE A 20 -3.47 -6.92 11.46
CA ILE A 20 -3.09 -7.78 12.57
C ILE A 20 -1.66 -7.49 13.02
N ARG A 21 -0.70 -7.52 12.09
CA ARG A 21 0.71 -7.34 12.44
C ARG A 21 1.53 -6.92 11.25
N ASN A 22 2.66 -6.34 11.54
CA ASN A 22 3.69 -6.01 10.56
C ASN A 22 4.78 -7.05 10.67
N GLU A 23 5.03 -7.80 9.61
CA GLU A 23 6.05 -8.84 9.61
C GLU A 23 7.41 -8.35 9.17
N ILE A 24 7.43 -7.38 8.26
CA ILE A 24 8.67 -6.84 7.72
C ILE A 24 8.49 -5.34 7.52
N ALA A 25 9.50 -4.57 7.90
CA ALA A 25 9.52 -3.14 7.61
C ALA A 25 10.96 -2.72 7.43
N THR A 26 11.31 -2.32 6.22
CA THR A 26 12.64 -1.80 5.89
C THR A 26 12.46 -0.46 5.19
N GLY A 27 13.56 0.12 4.73
CA GLY A 27 13.49 1.39 4.01
C GLY A 27 12.88 1.28 2.62
N ASP A 28 12.72 0.07 2.10
CA ASP A 28 12.26 -0.15 0.74
C ASP A 28 11.09 -1.13 0.62
N MET A 29 10.64 -1.72 1.72
CA MET A 29 9.46 -2.60 1.69
C MET A 29 8.83 -2.75 3.06
N PHE A 30 7.56 -3.12 3.07
CA PHE A 30 6.91 -3.60 4.29
C PHE A 30 5.92 -4.71 3.93
N ARG A 31 5.65 -5.56 4.91
CA ARG A 31 4.68 -6.65 4.75
C ARG A 31 3.76 -6.64 5.96
N HIS A 32 2.49 -6.52 5.71
CA HIS A 32 1.45 -6.54 6.74
C HIS A 32 0.57 -7.76 6.57
N VAL A 33 0.00 -8.20 7.68
CA VAL A 33 -0.97 -9.30 7.70
C VAL A 33 -2.29 -8.74 8.20
N TYR A 34 -3.37 -9.10 7.52
CA TYR A 34 -4.72 -8.64 7.82
C TYR A 34 -5.64 -9.83 8.02
N GLY A 35 -6.63 -9.67 8.89
CA GLY A 35 -7.65 -10.67 9.14
C GLY A 35 -9.04 -10.08 9.01
N GLY A 36 -10.04 -10.94 8.81
CA GLY A 36 -11.41 -10.49 8.71
C GLY A 36 -11.72 -9.68 7.47
N ILE A 37 -10.88 -9.78 6.45
CA ILE A 37 -11.03 -9.03 5.19
C ILE A 37 -10.66 -9.97 4.05
N THR A 38 -11.31 -9.82 2.90
CA THR A 38 -10.95 -10.61 1.73
C THR A 38 -9.79 -9.96 0.98
N LYS A 39 -9.13 -10.76 0.16
CA LYS A 39 -8.08 -10.23 -0.71
C LYS A 39 -8.62 -9.12 -1.61
N SER A 40 -9.81 -9.31 -2.16
CA SER A 40 -10.43 -8.32 -3.04
C SER A 40 -10.70 -7.00 -2.31
N GLU A 41 -11.20 -7.08 -1.06
CA GLU A 41 -11.43 -5.87 -0.26
C GLU A 41 -10.13 -5.15 0.06
N LEU A 42 -9.08 -5.90 0.37
CA LEU A 42 -7.78 -5.30 0.65
C LEU A 42 -7.20 -4.64 -0.60
N ASP A 43 -7.30 -5.30 -1.75
CA ASP A 43 -6.86 -4.74 -3.03
C ASP A 43 -7.58 -3.41 -3.30
N ASP A 44 -8.90 -3.35 -3.06
CA ASP A 44 -9.67 -2.14 -3.27
C ASP A 44 -9.25 -1.03 -2.30
N ARG A 45 -9.05 -1.36 -1.04
CA ARG A 45 -8.60 -0.37 -0.05
C ARG A 45 -7.22 0.17 -0.38
N ALA A 46 -6.32 -0.71 -0.80
CA ALA A 46 -4.98 -0.30 -1.19
C ALA A 46 -5.03 0.64 -2.41
N ALA A 47 -5.85 0.30 -3.40
CA ALA A 47 -6.02 1.12 -4.59
C ALA A 47 -6.58 2.50 -4.24
N GLN A 48 -7.57 2.56 -3.35
CA GLN A 48 -8.16 3.82 -2.92
C GLN A 48 -7.16 4.68 -2.16
N LEU A 49 -6.41 4.07 -1.24
CA LEU A 49 -5.40 4.78 -0.47
C LEU A 49 -4.33 5.37 -1.38
N LEU A 50 -3.80 4.53 -2.26
CA LEU A 50 -2.73 4.96 -3.17
C LEU A 50 -3.23 6.04 -4.14
N SER A 51 -4.46 5.91 -4.62
CA SER A 51 -5.06 6.94 -5.47
C SER A 51 -5.19 8.27 -4.72
N ALA A 52 -5.62 8.22 -3.46
CA ALA A 52 -5.72 9.44 -2.64
C ALA A 52 -4.36 10.09 -2.41
N TRP A 53 -3.29 9.30 -2.44
CA TRP A 53 -1.92 9.80 -2.28
C TRP A 53 -1.28 10.22 -3.59
N GLY A 54 -2.01 10.16 -4.70
CA GLY A 54 -1.52 10.59 -5.99
C GLY A 54 -0.87 9.52 -6.84
N TYR A 55 -0.98 8.25 -6.42
CA TYR A 55 -0.47 7.14 -7.22
C TYR A 55 -1.46 6.75 -8.30
N LYS A 56 -0.94 6.26 -9.42
CA LYS A 56 -1.73 5.69 -10.51
C LYS A 56 -1.26 4.27 -10.76
N ARG A 57 -2.22 3.38 -10.98
CA ARG A 57 -1.89 2.01 -11.35
C ARG A 57 -1.43 2.00 -12.81
N VAL A 58 -0.24 1.49 -13.06
CA VAL A 58 0.36 1.52 -14.39
C VAL A 58 0.58 0.14 -14.97
N ALA A 59 0.53 -0.91 -14.15
CA ALA A 59 0.71 -2.27 -14.64
C ALA A 59 0.07 -3.27 -13.69
N ASP A 60 -0.36 -4.38 -14.25
CA ASP A 60 -0.83 -5.55 -13.52
C ASP A 60 0.10 -6.68 -13.92
N LYS A 61 0.87 -7.17 -12.97
CA LYS A 61 1.83 -8.24 -13.26
C LYS A 61 1.20 -9.63 -13.23
N GLY A 62 -0.10 -9.72 -12.99
CA GLY A 62 -0.73 -11.00 -12.73
C GLY A 62 -0.34 -11.47 -11.32
N SER A 63 -0.62 -12.68 -10.96
CA SER A 63 -0.22 -13.28 -9.67
C SER A 63 -0.43 -12.37 -8.44
N GLY A 64 -1.39 -11.46 -8.51
CA GLY A 64 -1.74 -10.60 -7.38
C GLY A 64 -0.84 -9.40 -7.16
N SER A 65 0.00 -9.05 -8.13
CA SER A 65 0.91 -7.93 -8.00
C SER A 65 0.53 -6.80 -8.94
N MET A 66 0.44 -5.59 -8.40
CA MET A 66 0.10 -4.38 -9.13
C MET A 66 1.21 -3.35 -8.98
N ILE A 67 1.47 -2.59 -10.03
CA ILE A 67 2.46 -1.53 -10.00
C ILE A 67 1.77 -0.18 -9.99
N TYR A 68 2.20 0.69 -9.09
CA TYR A 68 1.68 2.06 -8.96
C TYR A 68 2.82 3.06 -9.07
N GLU A 69 2.55 4.19 -9.70
CA GLU A 69 3.52 5.29 -9.84
C GLU A 69 2.93 6.59 -9.36
N LYS A 70 3.78 7.41 -8.75
CA LYS A 70 3.44 8.77 -8.34
C LYS A 70 4.55 9.70 -8.79
N GLY A 71 4.19 10.85 -9.37
CA GLY A 71 5.13 11.85 -9.83
C GLY A 71 5.39 11.75 -11.31
N ASN A 72 6.36 12.53 -11.78
CA ASN A 72 6.69 12.60 -13.20
C ASN A 72 8.02 11.89 -13.46
N ARG A 73 7.93 10.75 -14.11
CA ARG A 73 9.09 9.93 -14.40
C ARG A 73 10.10 10.64 -15.30
N VAL A 74 9.59 11.31 -16.33
CA VAL A 74 10.45 12.00 -17.29
C VAL A 74 11.19 13.15 -16.61
N ALA A 75 10.47 13.95 -15.82
CA ALA A 75 11.09 15.05 -15.08
C ALA A 75 12.10 14.52 -14.09
N ARG A 76 11.85 13.38 -13.43
CA ARG A 76 12.79 12.78 -12.50
C ARG A 76 14.09 12.38 -13.20
N LEU A 77 13.98 11.82 -14.41
CA LEU A 77 15.17 11.43 -15.17
C LEU A 77 15.99 12.64 -15.59
N LEU A 78 15.34 13.77 -15.86
CA LEU A 78 16.01 14.98 -16.30
C LEU A 78 16.53 15.82 -15.14
N LEU A 79 15.79 15.89 -14.02
CA LEU A 79 16.07 16.79 -12.92
C LEU A 79 16.53 16.07 -11.66
N GLY A 80 16.57 14.75 -11.69
CA GLY A 80 17.02 13.94 -10.57
C GLY A 80 16.17 14.10 -9.33
N ALA A 81 16.81 14.22 -8.17
CA ALA A 81 16.12 14.24 -6.88
C ALA A 81 15.29 15.49 -6.66
N LEU A 82 15.40 16.48 -7.53
CA LEU A 82 14.59 17.70 -7.39
C LEU A 82 13.12 17.44 -7.70
N VAL A 83 12.80 16.34 -8.39
CA VAL A 83 11.44 15.98 -8.73
C VAL A 83 11.10 14.66 -8.07
N ARG A 84 10.01 14.65 -7.29
CA ARG A 84 9.59 13.44 -6.60
C ARG A 84 8.96 12.46 -7.59
N TYR A 85 9.41 11.24 -7.54
CA TYR A 85 8.87 10.16 -8.33
C TYR A 85 9.00 8.87 -7.54
N PHE A 86 7.90 8.17 -7.38
CA PHE A 86 7.88 6.91 -6.64
C PHE A 86 7.17 5.84 -7.45
N LYS A 87 7.71 4.65 -7.40
CA LYS A 87 7.10 3.49 -8.03
C LYS A 87 7.12 2.35 -7.03
N VAL A 88 5.96 1.80 -6.77
CA VAL A 88 5.83 0.71 -5.79
C VAL A 88 5.06 -0.45 -6.41
N SER A 89 5.38 -1.65 -5.96
CA SER A 89 4.57 -2.82 -6.25
C SER A 89 3.77 -3.17 -5.00
N VAL A 90 2.52 -3.55 -5.20
CA VAL A 90 1.65 -4.03 -4.13
C VAL A 90 1.26 -5.45 -4.48
N THR A 91 1.65 -6.39 -3.63
CA THR A 91 1.37 -7.80 -3.84
C THR A 91 0.51 -8.30 -2.69
N THR A 92 -0.64 -8.89 -3.02
CA THR A 92 -1.54 -9.47 -2.02
C THR A 92 -1.66 -10.96 -2.25
N SER A 93 -1.79 -11.69 -1.15
CA SER A 93 -1.96 -13.15 -1.20
C SER A 93 -2.73 -13.59 0.03
N VAL A 94 -3.24 -14.82 -0.02
CA VAL A 94 -3.97 -15.41 1.10
C VAL A 94 -3.11 -16.51 1.69
N SER A 95 -2.91 -16.48 3.00
CA SER A 95 -2.12 -17.49 3.69
C SER A 95 -2.94 -18.76 3.91
N PRO A 96 -2.28 -19.89 4.23
CA PRO A 96 -3.03 -21.13 4.56
C PRO A 96 -3.95 -20.95 5.78
N SER A 97 -3.71 -19.98 6.64
CA SER A 97 -4.57 -19.71 7.79
C SER A 97 -5.67 -18.69 7.47
N ASP A 98 -5.89 -18.42 6.18
CA ASP A 98 -6.94 -17.54 5.71
C ASP A 98 -6.71 -16.06 6.07
N GLU A 99 -5.51 -15.70 6.41
CA GLU A 99 -5.11 -14.30 6.59
C GLU A 99 -4.69 -13.73 5.23
N VAL A 100 -4.86 -12.43 5.04
CA VAL A 100 -4.43 -11.77 3.81
C VAL A 100 -3.12 -11.05 4.06
N ILE A 101 -2.15 -11.31 3.21
CA ILE A 101 -0.82 -10.72 3.30
C ILE A 101 -0.69 -9.67 2.22
N CYS A 102 -0.23 -8.48 2.61
CA CYS A 102 0.02 -7.39 1.69
C CYS A 102 1.47 -6.98 1.79
N GLU A 103 2.20 -7.07 0.70
CA GLU A 103 3.59 -6.64 0.63
C GLU A 103 3.68 -5.45 -0.31
N VAL A 104 4.23 -4.36 0.19
CA VAL A 104 4.48 -3.16 -0.61
C VAL A 104 5.99 -2.97 -0.70
N ARG A 105 6.49 -2.88 -1.92
CA ARG A 105 7.92 -2.79 -2.18
C ARG A 105 8.19 -1.67 -3.17
N THR A 106 9.22 -0.89 -2.91
CA THR A 106 9.62 0.11 -3.89
C THR A 106 10.22 -0.57 -5.12
N GLU A 107 9.77 -0.13 -6.27
CA GLU A 107 10.31 -0.56 -7.55
C GLU A 107 11.22 0.52 -8.13
N SER A 108 11.14 1.74 -7.62
CA SER A 108 12.03 2.77 -8.09
C SER A 108 13.36 2.64 -7.36
N SER A 109 14.40 2.55 -8.12
CA SER A 109 15.70 2.67 -7.53
C SER A 109 15.87 4.14 -7.15
N GLY A 110 16.39 4.39 -5.99
CA GLY A 110 16.77 5.75 -5.62
C GLY A 110 17.95 6.26 -6.42
N MET A 111 18.42 5.47 -7.39
CA MET A 111 19.67 5.74 -8.06
C MET A 111 19.69 7.03 -8.84
N SER A 112 18.58 7.39 -9.47
CA SER A 112 18.56 8.64 -10.23
C SER A 112 18.58 9.89 -9.37
N GLY A 113 18.39 9.74 -8.04
CA GLY A 113 18.41 10.86 -7.12
C GLY A 113 19.51 10.77 -6.06
N GLY A 114 20.36 9.75 -6.12
CA GLY A 114 21.42 9.56 -5.14
C GLY A 114 20.87 9.43 -3.74
N LEU A 115 21.62 9.95 -2.75
CA LEU A 115 21.21 9.88 -1.35
C LEU A 115 19.88 10.59 -1.08
N ILE A 116 19.66 11.71 -1.74
CA ILE A 116 18.41 12.48 -1.55
C ILE A 116 17.24 11.64 -2.06
N GLY A 117 17.39 10.99 -3.20
CA GLY A 117 16.35 10.12 -3.73
C GLY A 117 16.09 8.93 -2.83
N MET A 118 17.13 8.35 -2.25
CA MET A 118 16.98 7.24 -1.30
C MET A 118 16.25 7.68 -0.05
N ASN A 119 16.57 8.87 0.48
CA ASN A 119 15.88 9.39 1.65
C ASN A 119 14.41 9.67 1.36
N GLN A 120 14.11 10.17 0.17
CA GLN A 120 12.73 10.39 -0.24
C GLN A 120 11.96 9.08 -0.27
N VAL A 121 12.57 8.03 -0.82
CA VAL A 121 11.96 6.71 -0.88
C VAL A 121 11.69 6.16 0.52
N LYS A 122 12.69 6.24 1.41
CA LYS A 122 12.53 5.74 2.77
C LYS A 122 11.41 6.48 3.52
N THR A 123 11.34 7.80 3.35
CA THR A 123 10.30 8.61 3.98
C THR A 123 8.92 8.21 3.45
N GLU A 124 8.80 8.09 2.14
CA GLU A 124 7.53 7.71 1.52
C GLU A 124 7.10 6.31 1.97
N MET A 125 8.02 5.36 1.99
CA MET A 125 7.71 4.00 2.42
C MET A 125 7.30 3.95 3.88
N GLY A 126 7.92 4.76 4.74
CA GLY A 126 7.52 4.88 6.13
C GLY A 126 6.11 5.43 6.29
N ASN A 127 5.77 6.43 5.49
CA ASN A 127 4.43 7.03 5.50
C ASN A 127 3.39 6.05 4.99
N LEU A 128 3.69 5.31 3.93
CA LEU A 128 2.79 4.27 3.41
C LEU A 128 2.61 3.15 4.42
N ASN A 129 3.70 2.75 5.09
CA ASN A 129 3.62 1.72 6.12
C ASN A 129 2.62 2.12 7.20
N ALA A 130 2.70 3.36 7.68
CA ALA A 130 1.78 3.86 8.69
C ALA A 130 0.35 3.90 8.18
N ALA A 131 0.15 4.37 6.94
CA ALA A 131 -1.19 4.47 6.36
C ALA A 131 -1.84 3.11 6.16
N PHE A 132 -1.06 2.12 5.75
CA PHE A 132 -1.58 0.75 5.51
C PHE A 132 -1.99 0.04 6.80
N ARG A 133 -1.59 0.55 7.96
CA ARG A 133 -2.04 -0.01 9.23
C ARG A 133 -3.47 0.38 9.58
N ASP A 134 -3.99 1.40 8.91
CA ASP A 134 -5.32 1.92 9.24
C ASP A 134 -6.44 1.24 8.45
N PHE A 135 -6.16 0.14 7.78
CA PHE A 135 -7.16 -0.63 7.03
C PHE A 135 -8.06 -1.45 7.96
#